data_f3d609001ca9a881bf02e66b0ebbe126
#
_entry.id   f3d609001ca9a881bf02e66b0ebbe126
#
_cell.length_a   1.000
_cell.length_b   1.000
_cell.length_c   1.000
_cell.angle_alpha   90.00
_cell.angle_beta   90.00
_cell.angle_gamma   90.00
#
_symmetry.space_group_name_H-M   'P 1'
#
loop_
_entity.id
_entity.type
_entity.pdbx_description
1 polymer ?
#
loop_
_entity_poly.entity_id
_entity_poly.type
_entity_poly.pdbx_seq_one_letter_code
_entity_poly.pdbx_strand_id
1 'polypeptide(L)'
;SNGADDKYREARAKMVAEDVAAEGITNRLVLHSLNTVKRHEFVPSKLFREAYIDKALAIGYQQTISPPFVVAYMTQALDPQPTDKVLEIGTGSGYQAAVLAEIVKEVYSIEIVPQLSREASRRLKKLGYDNVHTLAGDGYKGWPEHAPFDRIIVTCSPESVPQPLIDQLREGGRMIVPLGQRYQQVFYLFEKKDGKLVPERLIPT
;
A
#
# COMPACT_ATOMS: atom_id res chain seq x y z
N SER A 1 11.89 5.74 24.66
CA SER A 1 11.22 7.02 24.87
C SER A 1 9.73 6.79 24.98
N ASN A 2 9.22 7.14 26.12
CA ASN A 2 7.85 7.01 26.53
C ASN A 2 6.89 7.55 25.50
N GLY A 3 5.90 6.77 25.16
CA GLY A 3 4.77 7.18 24.39
C GLY A 3 4.11 8.42 24.98
N ALA A 4 4.53 9.56 24.45
CA ALA A 4 3.67 10.72 24.50
C ALA A 4 2.34 10.26 23.92
N ASP A 5 1.34 10.36 24.73
CA ASP A 5 -0.04 9.96 24.51
C ASP A 5 -0.41 9.94 23.04
N ASP A 6 -0.49 8.74 22.47
CA ASP A 6 -1.08 8.54 21.16
C ASP A 6 -2.61 8.70 21.33
N LYS A 7 -3.04 9.96 21.32
CA LYS A 7 -4.46 10.31 21.52
C LYS A 7 -5.41 9.69 20.49
N TYR A 8 -4.86 9.12 19.42
CA TYR A 8 -5.63 8.43 18.38
C TYR A 8 -5.63 6.91 18.53
N ARG A 9 -4.98 6.38 19.55
CA ARG A 9 -4.86 4.94 19.77
C ARG A 9 -6.21 4.22 19.83
N GLU A 10 -7.16 4.77 20.57
CA GLU A 10 -8.50 4.20 20.69
C GLU A 10 -9.27 4.28 19.38
N ALA A 11 -9.19 5.41 18.68
CA ALA A 11 -9.84 5.58 17.37
C ALA A 11 -9.27 4.59 16.34
N ARG A 12 -7.95 4.38 16.36
CA ARG A 12 -7.29 3.41 15.49
C ARG A 12 -7.73 1.98 15.81
N ALA A 13 -7.76 1.60 17.07
CA ALA A 13 -8.20 0.27 17.50
C ALA A 13 -9.66 0.01 17.11
N LYS A 14 -10.53 1.01 17.26
CA LYS A 14 -11.95 0.92 16.85
C LYS A 14 -12.06 0.74 15.34
N MET A 15 -11.32 1.51 14.55
CA MET A 15 -11.26 1.38 13.09
C MET A 15 -10.88 -0.05 12.68
N VAL A 16 -9.82 -0.59 13.27
CA VAL A 16 -9.36 -1.95 12.94
C VAL A 16 -10.41 -3.00 13.32
N ALA A 17 -11.05 -2.86 14.48
CA ALA A 17 -12.06 -3.82 14.92
C ALA A 17 -13.34 -3.76 14.09
N GLU A 18 -13.87 -2.57 13.86
CA GLU A 18 -15.21 -2.37 13.28
C GLU A 18 -15.22 -2.24 11.75
N ASP A 19 -14.21 -1.57 11.18
CA ASP A 19 -14.19 -1.27 9.74
C ASP A 19 -13.29 -2.24 8.95
N VAL A 20 -12.45 -3.00 9.63
CA VAL A 20 -11.47 -3.90 8.99
C VAL A 20 -11.73 -5.35 9.38
N ALA A 21 -11.54 -5.71 10.64
CA ALA A 21 -11.70 -7.10 11.09
C ALA A 21 -13.16 -7.59 10.95
N ALA A 22 -14.11 -6.77 11.37
CA ALA A 22 -15.55 -7.11 11.26
C ALA A 22 -16.01 -7.25 9.80
N GLU A 23 -15.31 -6.61 8.86
CA GLU A 23 -15.61 -6.66 7.43
C GLU A 23 -14.87 -7.79 6.69
N GLY A 24 -14.20 -8.69 7.42
CA GLY A 24 -13.66 -9.92 6.85
C GLY A 24 -12.13 -9.99 6.74
N ILE A 25 -11.40 -9.01 7.25
CA ILE A 25 -9.95 -9.09 7.30
C ILE A 25 -9.53 -9.91 8.51
N THR A 26 -8.86 -11.04 8.25
CA THR A 26 -8.48 -12.01 9.28
C THR A 26 -6.98 -12.20 9.42
N ASN A 27 -6.19 -11.72 8.46
CA ASN A 27 -4.73 -11.86 8.49
C ASN A 27 -4.15 -11.07 9.66
N ARG A 28 -3.50 -11.78 10.60
CA ARG A 28 -2.98 -11.20 11.85
C ARG A 28 -1.89 -10.15 11.61
N LEU A 29 -1.02 -10.38 10.62
CA LEU A 29 0.03 -9.41 10.29
C LEU A 29 -0.56 -8.11 9.77
N VAL A 30 -1.60 -8.20 8.94
CA VAL A 30 -2.31 -7.02 8.41
C VAL A 30 -3.02 -6.27 9.52
N LEU A 31 -3.77 -6.95 10.37
CA LEU A 31 -4.47 -6.32 11.50
C LEU A 31 -3.50 -5.65 12.46
N HIS A 32 -2.39 -6.31 12.78
CA HIS A 32 -1.34 -5.75 13.64
C HIS A 32 -0.72 -4.50 13.01
N SER A 33 -0.41 -4.56 11.72
CA SER A 33 0.15 -3.43 10.99
C SER A 33 -0.77 -2.21 11.02
N LEU A 34 -2.06 -2.40 10.73
CA LEU A 34 -3.01 -1.28 10.76
C LEU A 34 -3.21 -0.71 12.17
N ASN A 35 -3.06 -1.52 13.21
CA ASN A 35 -3.07 -1.06 14.60
C ASN A 35 -1.81 -0.31 15.00
N THR A 36 -0.69 -0.56 14.32
CA THR A 36 0.62 0.03 14.63
C THR A 36 0.84 1.35 13.89
N VAL A 37 0.50 1.39 12.61
CA VAL A 37 0.75 2.55 11.76
C VAL A 37 -0.16 3.72 12.15
N LYS A 38 0.43 4.87 12.42
CA LYS A 38 -0.29 6.09 12.81
C LYS A 38 -0.84 6.81 11.57
N ARG A 39 -2.01 6.36 11.11
CA ARG A 39 -2.63 6.88 9.89
C ARG A 39 -2.77 8.40 9.88
N HIS A 40 -3.03 9.03 11.04
CA HIS A 40 -3.14 10.49 11.14
C HIS A 40 -1.85 11.23 10.74
N GLU A 41 -0.69 10.58 10.83
CA GLU A 41 0.57 11.15 10.37
C GLU A 41 0.70 11.17 8.83
N PHE A 42 -0.21 10.53 8.12
CA PHE A 42 -0.22 10.41 6.66
C PHE A 42 -1.29 11.27 5.98
N VAL A 43 -1.98 12.11 6.74
CA VAL A 43 -3.01 13.03 6.23
C VAL A 43 -2.66 14.47 6.62
N PRO A 44 -3.18 15.48 5.87
CA PRO A 44 -3.01 16.87 6.28
C PRO A 44 -3.57 17.13 7.68
N SER A 45 -2.95 18.05 8.43
CA SER A 45 -3.33 18.33 9.82
C SER A 45 -4.80 18.70 10.00
N LYS A 46 -5.37 19.39 9.01
CA LYS A 46 -6.81 19.73 9.01
C LYS A 46 -7.74 18.52 8.97
N LEU A 47 -7.21 17.33 8.60
CA LEU A 47 -7.97 16.08 8.49
C LEU A 47 -7.65 15.07 9.59
N PHE A 48 -6.89 15.42 10.61
CA PHE A 48 -6.50 14.50 11.68
C PHE A 48 -7.70 13.81 12.35
N ARG A 49 -8.79 14.54 12.56
CA ARG A 49 -10.00 13.99 13.18
C ARG A 49 -10.73 12.97 12.31
N GLU A 50 -10.47 12.99 11.01
CA GLU A 50 -11.10 12.10 10.03
C GLU A 50 -10.20 10.92 9.67
N ALA A 51 -8.95 10.89 10.15
CA ALA A 51 -7.94 9.93 9.72
C ALA A 51 -8.35 8.46 9.95
N TYR A 52 -9.15 8.19 10.98
CA TYR A 52 -9.57 6.84 11.35
C TYR A 52 -11.01 6.51 10.96
N ILE A 53 -11.63 7.34 10.12
CA ILE A 53 -12.89 7.03 9.46
C ILE A 53 -12.59 6.24 8.19
N ASP A 54 -13.39 5.20 7.89
CA ASP A 54 -13.19 4.36 6.71
C ASP A 54 -13.66 5.09 5.44
N LYS A 55 -12.84 6.03 4.99
CA LYS A 55 -13.06 6.78 3.75
C LYS A 55 -11.73 7.25 3.15
N ALA A 56 -11.76 7.58 1.85
CA ALA A 56 -10.65 8.25 1.18
C ALA A 56 -10.55 9.70 1.64
N LEU A 57 -9.32 10.20 1.79
CA LEU A 57 -9.07 11.59 2.19
C LEU A 57 -8.10 12.24 1.21
N ALA A 58 -8.30 13.52 0.92
CA ALA A 58 -7.42 14.28 0.03
C ALA A 58 -6.05 14.52 0.68
N ILE A 59 -4.99 14.26 -0.08
CA ILE A 59 -3.59 14.47 0.37
C ILE A 59 -2.86 15.53 -0.46
N GLY A 60 -3.57 16.25 -1.33
CA GLY A 60 -2.99 17.21 -2.26
C GLY A 60 -2.67 16.61 -3.63
N TYR A 61 -2.34 17.48 -4.58
CA TYR A 61 -1.98 17.10 -5.96
C TYR A 61 -3.03 16.21 -6.65
N GLN A 62 -4.32 16.41 -6.31
CA GLN A 62 -5.45 15.64 -6.82
C GLN A 62 -5.36 14.14 -6.49
N GLN A 63 -4.66 13.80 -5.42
CA GLN A 63 -4.48 12.44 -4.93
C GLN A 63 -5.18 12.23 -3.59
N THR A 64 -5.45 10.97 -3.26
CA THR A 64 -6.08 10.58 -2.00
C THR A 64 -5.30 9.46 -1.33
N ILE A 65 -5.42 9.39 0.00
CA ILE A 65 -5.12 8.18 0.76
C ILE A 65 -6.36 7.28 0.69
N SER A 66 -6.17 6.01 0.36
CA SER A 66 -7.28 5.05 0.24
C SER A 66 -7.94 4.78 1.59
N PRO A 67 -9.24 4.39 1.61
CA PRO A 67 -9.90 3.98 2.85
C PRO A 67 -9.12 2.86 3.57
N PRO A 68 -9.15 2.83 4.91
CA PRO A 68 -8.47 1.77 5.67
C PRO A 68 -8.84 0.35 5.23
N PHE A 69 -10.11 0.08 4.98
CA PHE A 69 -10.54 -1.25 4.53
C PHE A 69 -9.90 -1.65 3.19
N VAL A 70 -9.82 -0.73 2.23
CA VAL A 70 -9.19 -0.99 0.92
C VAL A 70 -7.72 -1.34 1.08
N VAL A 71 -6.99 -0.57 1.92
CA VAL A 71 -5.59 -0.86 2.23
C VAL A 71 -5.44 -2.25 2.84
N ALA A 72 -6.27 -2.57 3.82
CA ALA A 72 -6.27 -3.88 4.48
C ALA A 72 -6.60 -5.01 3.51
N TYR A 73 -7.61 -4.83 2.68
CA TYR A 73 -8.05 -5.81 1.70
C TYR A 73 -6.96 -6.12 0.66
N MET A 74 -6.36 -5.08 0.08
CA MET A 74 -5.27 -5.26 -0.89
C MET A 74 -4.07 -5.95 -0.25
N THR A 75 -3.72 -5.56 0.96
CA THR A 75 -2.58 -6.14 1.68
C THR A 75 -2.84 -7.61 2.03
N GLN A 76 -4.03 -7.94 2.52
CA GLN A 76 -4.38 -9.34 2.81
C GLN A 76 -4.38 -10.21 1.55
N ALA A 77 -4.95 -9.72 0.46
CA ALA A 77 -4.98 -10.44 -0.81
C ALA A 77 -3.57 -10.69 -1.35
N LEU A 78 -2.68 -9.73 -1.19
CA LEU A 78 -1.28 -9.85 -1.59
C LEU A 78 -0.53 -10.91 -0.76
N ASP A 79 -0.96 -11.13 0.48
CA ASP A 79 -0.36 -12.07 1.44
C ASP A 79 1.16 -11.88 1.61
N PRO A 80 1.61 -10.68 1.99
CA PRO A 80 3.03 -10.41 2.13
C PRO A 80 3.64 -11.18 3.31
N GLN A 81 4.86 -11.67 3.10
CA GLN A 81 5.60 -12.45 4.08
C GLN A 81 6.75 -11.64 4.70
N PRO A 82 7.17 -11.93 5.94
CA PRO A 82 8.21 -11.15 6.63
C PRO A 82 9.56 -11.05 5.89
N THR A 83 9.87 -12.02 5.04
CA THR A 83 11.13 -12.05 4.28
C THR A 83 11.01 -11.36 2.92
N ASP A 84 9.83 -10.85 2.55
CA ASP A 84 9.57 -10.34 1.21
C ASP A 84 10.21 -9.00 0.92
N LYS A 85 10.54 -8.84 -0.36
CA LYS A 85 10.85 -7.58 -1.02
C LYS A 85 9.63 -7.18 -1.85
N VAL A 86 9.03 -6.04 -1.55
CA VAL A 86 7.79 -5.56 -2.17
C VAL A 86 8.04 -4.30 -2.98
N LEU A 87 7.50 -4.26 -4.20
CA LEU A 87 7.45 -3.05 -5.03
C LEU A 87 6.05 -2.45 -4.93
N GLU A 88 5.98 -1.15 -4.61
CA GLU A 88 4.74 -0.36 -4.62
C GLU A 88 4.78 0.66 -5.74
N ILE A 89 3.73 0.72 -6.55
CA ILE A 89 3.52 1.72 -7.58
C ILE A 89 2.43 2.69 -7.13
N GLY A 90 2.81 3.94 -6.88
CA GLY A 90 1.93 4.98 -6.35
C GLY A 90 2.11 5.17 -4.84
N THR A 91 3.19 5.80 -4.44
CA THR A 91 3.51 6.06 -3.01
C THR A 91 2.44 6.89 -2.32
N GLY A 92 1.94 7.92 -2.98
CA GLY A 92 0.97 8.85 -2.42
C GLY A 92 1.46 9.47 -1.11
N SER A 93 0.70 9.28 -0.04
CA SER A 93 1.07 9.74 1.30
C SER A 93 2.19 8.91 1.95
N GLY A 94 2.39 7.67 1.50
CA GLY A 94 3.28 6.70 2.12
C GLY A 94 2.59 5.75 3.11
N TYR A 95 1.27 5.89 3.31
CA TYR A 95 0.55 5.05 4.29
C TYR A 95 0.59 3.57 3.94
N GLN A 96 0.26 3.20 2.69
CA GLN A 96 0.34 1.80 2.25
C GLN A 96 1.76 1.25 2.38
N ALA A 97 2.77 2.06 2.03
CA ALA A 97 4.18 1.68 2.20
C ALA A 97 4.51 1.39 3.67
N ALA A 98 4.04 2.22 4.60
CA ALA A 98 4.22 2.02 6.03
C ALA A 98 3.52 0.75 6.53
N VAL A 99 2.30 0.49 6.05
CA VAL A 99 1.55 -0.74 6.39
C VAL A 99 2.33 -1.98 5.94
N LEU A 100 2.88 -1.97 4.73
CA LEU A 100 3.73 -3.05 4.23
C LEU A 100 5.03 -3.16 5.03
N ALA A 101 5.65 -2.04 5.34
CA ALA A 101 6.94 -2.00 6.05
C ALA A 101 6.89 -2.61 7.46
N GLU A 102 5.71 -2.60 8.10
CA GLU A 102 5.51 -3.31 9.38
C GLU A 102 5.50 -4.82 9.23
N ILE A 103 5.35 -5.34 8.00
CA ILE A 103 5.20 -6.77 7.74
C ILE A 103 6.43 -7.36 7.06
N VAL A 104 6.96 -6.67 6.03
CA VAL A 104 7.97 -7.22 5.12
C VAL A 104 9.37 -6.72 5.41
N LYS A 105 10.36 -7.34 4.77
CA LYS A 105 11.76 -6.97 4.93
C LYS A 105 12.08 -5.61 4.30
N GLU A 106 11.69 -5.41 3.04
CA GLU A 106 11.99 -4.18 2.28
C GLU A 106 10.81 -3.78 1.40
N VAL A 107 10.55 -2.48 1.36
CA VAL A 107 9.55 -1.86 0.46
C VAL A 107 10.27 -0.88 -0.47
N TYR A 108 10.02 -1.02 -1.77
CA TYR A 108 10.49 -0.10 -2.81
C TYR A 108 9.26 0.57 -3.41
N SER A 109 9.16 1.88 -3.28
CA SER A 109 7.95 2.62 -3.65
C SER A 109 8.26 3.75 -4.64
N ILE A 110 7.47 3.81 -5.72
CA ILE A 110 7.66 4.77 -6.80
C ILE A 110 6.45 5.70 -6.89
N GLU A 111 6.70 7.01 -6.97
CA GLU A 111 5.68 8.06 -7.11
C GLU A 111 5.99 8.96 -8.29
N ILE A 112 5.01 9.13 -9.19
CA ILE A 112 5.17 9.99 -10.37
C ILE A 112 5.14 11.47 -10.04
N VAL A 113 4.46 11.88 -8.97
CA VAL A 113 4.41 13.28 -8.53
C VAL A 113 5.62 13.57 -7.63
N PRO A 114 6.64 14.33 -8.10
CA PRO A 114 7.88 14.52 -7.34
C PRO A 114 7.69 15.11 -5.95
N GLN A 115 6.72 16.03 -5.80
CA GLN A 115 6.42 16.68 -4.52
C GLN A 115 5.89 15.66 -3.51
N LEU A 116 4.95 14.78 -3.93
CA LEU A 116 4.45 13.70 -3.07
C LEU A 116 5.56 12.73 -2.68
N SER A 117 6.43 12.38 -3.63
CA SER A 117 7.57 11.50 -3.35
C SER A 117 8.47 12.07 -2.25
N ARG A 118 8.81 13.36 -2.34
CA ARG A 118 9.63 14.03 -1.33
C ARG A 118 8.95 14.09 0.04
N GLU A 119 7.67 14.45 0.06
CA GLU A 119 6.88 14.55 1.29
C GLU A 119 6.75 13.19 1.97
N ALA A 120 6.43 12.15 1.21
CA ALA A 120 6.32 10.79 1.71
C ALA A 120 7.67 10.27 2.24
N SER A 121 8.75 10.51 1.51
CA SER A 121 10.10 10.11 1.92
C SER A 121 10.48 10.71 3.28
N ARG A 122 10.26 12.02 3.47
CA ARG A 122 10.53 12.68 4.74
C ARG A 122 9.68 12.14 5.88
N ARG A 123 8.40 11.92 5.61
CA ARG A 123 7.45 11.39 6.59
C ARG A 123 7.82 10.00 7.04
N LEU A 124 8.10 9.11 6.11
CA LEU A 124 8.50 7.74 6.39
C LEU A 124 9.80 7.68 7.19
N LYS A 125 10.79 8.49 6.82
CA LYS A 125 12.05 8.59 7.55
C LYS A 125 11.84 9.11 8.98
N LYS A 126 11.05 10.16 9.16
CA LYS A 126 10.73 10.73 10.46
C LYS A 126 10.04 9.71 11.38
N LEU A 127 9.18 8.86 10.80
CA LEU A 127 8.45 7.84 11.54
C LEU A 127 9.25 6.55 11.78
N GLY A 128 10.49 6.48 11.28
CA GLY A 128 11.38 5.36 11.53
C GLY A 128 11.24 4.17 10.57
N TYR A 129 10.60 4.36 9.42
CA TYR A 129 10.47 3.30 8.41
C TYR A 129 11.72 3.23 7.52
N ASP A 130 12.82 2.76 8.09
CA ASP A 130 14.12 2.69 7.40
C ASP A 130 14.18 1.64 6.31
N ASN A 131 13.22 0.72 6.27
CA ASN A 131 13.10 -0.32 5.25
C ASN A 131 12.22 0.08 4.06
N VAL A 132 11.81 1.34 3.95
CA VAL A 132 11.11 1.89 2.78
C VAL A 132 12.07 2.74 1.97
N HIS A 133 12.21 2.41 0.68
CA HIS A 133 13.02 3.14 -0.29
C HIS A 133 12.08 3.80 -1.29
N THR A 134 12.25 5.08 -1.56
CA THR A 134 11.37 5.85 -2.43
C THR A 134 12.10 6.34 -3.67
N LEU A 135 11.37 6.41 -4.78
CA LEU A 135 11.86 6.91 -6.06
C LEU A 135 10.76 7.79 -6.69
N ALA A 136 11.14 8.97 -7.16
CA ALA A 136 10.28 9.80 -8.00
C ALA A 136 10.47 9.38 -9.46
N GLY A 137 9.40 8.96 -10.13
CA GLY A 137 9.48 8.53 -11.52
C GLY A 137 8.24 7.79 -12.00
N ASP A 138 8.34 7.21 -13.18
CA ASP A 138 7.30 6.40 -13.79
C ASP A 138 7.29 4.99 -13.21
N GLY A 139 6.31 4.71 -12.36
CA GLY A 139 6.16 3.41 -11.70
C GLY A 139 5.93 2.24 -12.65
N TYR A 140 5.38 2.49 -13.85
CA TYR A 140 5.15 1.43 -14.82
C TYR A 140 6.43 0.84 -15.41
N LYS A 141 7.57 1.53 -15.24
CA LYS A 141 8.90 1.01 -15.56
C LYS A 141 9.46 0.09 -14.48
N GLY A 142 8.82 0.06 -13.31
CA GLY A 142 9.33 -0.64 -12.15
C GLY A 142 10.64 -0.07 -11.63
N TRP A 143 11.39 -0.91 -10.94
CA TRP A 143 12.68 -0.54 -10.37
C TRP A 143 13.69 -1.67 -10.62
N PRO A 144 14.23 -1.77 -11.85
CA PRO A 144 15.04 -2.92 -12.29
C PRO A 144 16.23 -3.24 -11.40
N GLU A 145 16.87 -2.21 -10.83
CA GLU A 145 18.08 -2.38 -10.00
C GLU A 145 17.80 -3.18 -8.72
N HIS A 146 16.55 -3.26 -8.30
CA HIS A 146 16.16 -3.99 -7.10
C HIS A 146 15.29 -5.22 -7.39
N ALA A 147 15.02 -5.50 -8.66
CA ALA A 147 14.31 -6.72 -9.06
C ALA A 147 15.17 -7.97 -8.81
N PRO A 148 14.55 -9.16 -8.65
CA PRO A 148 13.13 -9.41 -8.68
C PRO A 148 12.45 -9.08 -7.35
N PHE A 149 11.12 -8.85 -7.41
CA PHE A 149 10.29 -8.59 -6.25
C PHE A 149 9.42 -9.81 -5.93
N ASP A 150 9.22 -10.08 -4.65
CA ASP A 150 8.35 -11.16 -4.18
C ASP A 150 6.88 -10.82 -4.34
N ARG A 151 6.55 -9.53 -4.13
CA ARG A 151 5.21 -8.99 -4.24
C ARG A 151 5.26 -7.65 -4.95
N ILE A 152 4.21 -7.35 -5.73
CA ILE A 152 4.01 -6.04 -6.35
C ILE A 152 2.59 -5.57 -6.04
N ILE A 153 2.46 -4.34 -5.54
CA ILE A 153 1.17 -3.68 -5.31
C ILE A 153 1.09 -2.43 -6.18
N VAL A 154 0.04 -2.33 -6.98
CA VAL A 154 -0.21 -1.17 -7.83
C VAL A 154 -1.43 -0.44 -7.29
N THR A 155 -1.26 0.81 -6.87
CA THR A 155 -2.33 1.61 -6.25
C THR A 155 -2.96 2.61 -7.20
N CYS A 156 -2.42 2.73 -8.41
CA CYS A 156 -3.05 3.42 -9.54
C CYS A 156 -3.73 2.41 -10.46
N SER A 157 -4.52 2.88 -11.42
CA SER A 157 -5.40 2.03 -12.21
C SER A 157 -4.99 2.01 -13.69
N PRO A 158 -4.04 1.15 -14.07
CA PRO A 158 -3.70 0.97 -15.48
C PRO A 158 -4.82 0.22 -16.23
N GLU A 159 -4.91 0.40 -17.53
CA GLU A 159 -5.83 -0.37 -18.36
C GLU A 159 -5.40 -1.84 -18.47
N SER A 160 -4.10 -2.07 -18.48
CA SER A 160 -3.49 -3.40 -18.52
C SER A 160 -2.24 -3.42 -17.65
N VAL A 161 -1.78 -4.62 -17.28
CA VAL A 161 -0.56 -4.76 -16.46
C VAL A 161 0.66 -4.37 -17.30
N PRO A 162 1.46 -3.39 -16.85
CA PRO A 162 2.69 -3.03 -17.56
C PRO A 162 3.69 -4.20 -17.62
N GLN A 163 4.26 -4.45 -18.79
CA GLN A 163 5.19 -5.56 -19.00
C GLN A 163 6.40 -5.51 -18.05
N PRO A 164 7.02 -4.35 -17.79
CA PRO A 164 8.15 -4.31 -16.85
C PRO A 164 7.83 -4.84 -15.45
N LEU A 165 6.59 -4.69 -14.98
CA LEU A 165 6.18 -5.21 -13.69
C LEU A 165 6.06 -6.73 -13.70
N ILE A 166 5.58 -7.30 -14.81
CA ILE A 166 5.54 -8.75 -15.00
C ILE A 166 6.95 -9.32 -14.98
N ASP A 167 7.87 -8.68 -15.72
CA ASP A 167 9.27 -9.12 -15.82
C ASP A 167 9.98 -9.08 -14.47
N GLN A 168 9.67 -8.09 -13.64
CA GLN A 168 10.32 -7.86 -12.34
C GLN A 168 9.70 -8.63 -11.19
N LEU A 169 8.53 -9.22 -11.37
CA LEU A 169 7.94 -10.12 -10.38
C LEU A 169 8.64 -11.47 -10.45
N ARG A 170 9.06 -12.00 -9.29
CA ARG A 170 9.66 -13.33 -9.26
C ARG A 170 8.67 -14.43 -9.63
N GLU A 171 9.16 -15.55 -10.09
CA GLU A 171 8.35 -16.75 -10.28
C GLU A 171 7.72 -17.16 -8.94
N GLY A 172 6.43 -17.45 -8.94
CA GLY A 172 5.65 -17.70 -7.71
C GLY A 172 5.28 -16.45 -6.93
N GLY A 173 5.69 -15.27 -7.38
CA GLY A 173 5.33 -13.99 -6.77
C GLY A 173 3.89 -13.61 -7.04
N ARG A 174 3.38 -12.65 -6.28
CA ARG A 174 2.00 -12.17 -6.39
C ARG A 174 1.96 -10.68 -6.67
N MET A 175 0.98 -10.27 -7.48
CA MET A 175 0.74 -8.87 -7.80
C MET A 175 -0.74 -8.56 -7.61
N ILE A 176 -1.03 -7.45 -6.94
CA ILE A 176 -2.40 -6.93 -6.87
C ILE A 176 -2.47 -5.58 -7.59
N VAL A 177 -3.47 -5.42 -8.43
CA VAL A 177 -3.63 -4.22 -9.26
C VAL A 177 -5.10 -4.01 -9.61
N PRO A 178 -5.63 -2.77 -9.48
CA PRO A 178 -6.93 -2.44 -10.01
C PRO A 178 -6.83 -2.27 -11.53
N LEU A 179 -7.62 -3.03 -12.26
CA LEU A 179 -7.68 -2.96 -13.72
C LEU A 179 -9.08 -2.61 -14.18
N GLY A 180 -9.17 -2.00 -15.33
CA GLY A 180 -10.42 -1.71 -16.00
C GLY A 180 -10.54 -0.28 -16.48
N GLN A 181 -11.61 -0.03 -17.23
CA GLN A 181 -11.93 1.30 -17.72
C GLN A 181 -12.47 2.18 -16.60
N ARG A 182 -12.41 3.49 -16.81
CA ARG A 182 -12.94 4.48 -15.88
C ARG A 182 -14.35 4.07 -15.42
N TYR A 183 -14.56 4.04 -14.07
CA TYR A 183 -15.81 3.63 -13.39
C TYR A 183 -16.14 2.13 -13.38
N GLN A 184 -15.31 1.26 -13.96
CA GLN A 184 -15.55 -0.19 -13.97
C GLN A 184 -14.26 -0.96 -13.62
N GLN A 185 -13.59 -0.53 -12.56
CA GLN A 185 -12.37 -1.17 -12.12
C GLN A 185 -12.66 -2.32 -11.15
N VAL A 186 -11.83 -3.36 -11.24
CA VAL A 186 -11.82 -4.48 -10.30
C VAL A 186 -10.39 -4.70 -9.83
N PHE A 187 -10.25 -5.10 -8.59
CA PHE A 187 -8.97 -5.60 -8.10
C PHE A 187 -8.70 -6.98 -8.72
N TYR A 188 -7.53 -7.12 -9.33
CA TYR A 188 -7.00 -8.41 -9.78
C TYR A 188 -5.81 -8.80 -8.94
N LEU A 189 -5.85 -10.04 -8.44
CA LEU A 189 -4.69 -10.70 -7.89
C LEU A 189 -4.13 -11.63 -8.95
N PHE A 190 -2.81 -11.55 -9.18
CA PHE A 190 -2.11 -12.44 -10.10
C PHE A 190 -1.03 -13.21 -9.35
N GLU A 191 -0.79 -14.44 -9.77
CA GLU A 191 0.40 -15.20 -9.42
C GLU A 191 1.22 -15.44 -10.69
N LYS A 192 2.54 -15.28 -10.61
CA LYS A 192 3.42 -15.57 -11.75
C LYS A 192 3.78 -17.06 -11.78
N LYS A 193 3.36 -17.74 -12.84
CA LYS A 193 3.61 -19.16 -13.08
C LYS A 193 4.16 -19.37 -14.49
N ASP A 194 5.32 -20.00 -14.61
CA ASP A 194 5.98 -20.26 -15.89
C ASP A 194 6.14 -18.97 -16.74
N GLY A 195 6.53 -17.89 -16.09
CA GLY A 195 6.75 -16.59 -16.71
C GLY A 195 5.48 -15.80 -17.06
N LYS A 196 4.31 -16.31 -16.73
CA LYS A 196 3.01 -15.68 -17.05
C LYS A 196 2.23 -15.36 -15.81
N LEU A 197 1.41 -14.30 -15.86
CA LEU A 197 0.46 -13.97 -14.81
C LEU A 197 -0.79 -14.84 -14.93
N VAL A 198 -1.11 -15.53 -13.84
CA VAL A 198 -2.36 -16.30 -13.69
C VAL A 198 -3.32 -15.46 -12.85
N PRO A 199 -4.45 -14.99 -13.43
CA PRO A 199 -5.32 -14.06 -12.73
C PRO A 199 -6.31 -14.78 -11.81
N GLU A 200 -6.57 -14.15 -10.68
CA GLU A 200 -7.73 -14.41 -9.82
C GLU A 200 -8.52 -13.11 -9.72
N ARG A 201 -9.79 -13.13 -10.12
CA ARG A 201 -10.64 -11.95 -10.02
C ARG A 201 -11.13 -11.76 -8.59
N LEU A 202 -10.89 -10.58 -8.04
CA LEU A 202 -11.36 -10.17 -6.71
C LEU A 202 -12.65 -9.34 -6.82
N ILE A 203 -12.82 -8.34 -5.96
CA ILE A 203 -14.03 -7.52 -5.91
C ILE A 203 -13.88 -6.22 -6.71
N PRO A 204 -15.00 -5.60 -7.16
CA PRO A 204 -14.96 -4.26 -7.75
C PRO A 204 -14.41 -3.21 -6.78
N THR A 205 -13.66 -2.26 -7.33
CA THR A 205 -13.07 -1.16 -6.53
C THR A 205 -14.12 -0.10 -6.19
#